data_805ce42506b46b0c9a30da685742f0d0
#
_entry.id   805ce42506b46b0c9a30da685742f0d0
#
_cell.length_a   1.000
_cell.length_b   1.000
_cell.length_c   1.000
_cell.angle_alpha   90.00
_cell.angle_beta   90.00
_cell.angle_gamma   90.00
#
_symmetry.space_group_name_H-M   'P 1'
#
loop_
_entity.id
_entity.type
_entity.pdbx_description
1 polymer ?
#
loop_
_entity_poly.entity_id
_entity_poly.type
_entity_poly.pdbx_seq_one_letter_code
_entity_poly.pdbx_strand_id
1 'polypeptide(L)'
;MPNQKNIIITRSLKNDTIKVAKNSQTTFIAMLKKGWDKPIKIKFDFNGENATLNFIAFIIGTKQEKFPFETISNHNVPKTNAHFSVRAAMFDQSEVDYKGNITIKPKPNLTNAYLAHHTLMLSKNAKTHTIP
;
A
#
# COMPACT_ATOMS: atom_id res chain seq x y z
N MET A 1 10.95 26.37 -1.93
CA MET A 1 10.55 24.94 -1.97
C MET A 1 10.09 24.59 -3.36
N PRO A 2 10.67 23.56 -3.96
CA PRO A 2 10.11 23.11 -5.22
C PRO A 2 8.70 22.59 -5.00
N ASN A 3 7.80 22.95 -5.90
CA ASN A 3 6.43 22.45 -5.86
C ASN A 3 6.39 20.98 -6.27
N GLN A 4 5.59 20.20 -5.58
CA GLN A 4 5.36 18.82 -5.95
C GLN A 4 4.18 18.74 -6.92
N LYS A 5 4.34 17.90 -7.94
CA LYS A 5 3.27 17.60 -8.86
C LYS A 5 2.33 16.57 -8.23
N ASN A 6 1.03 16.84 -8.25
CA ASN A 6 0.03 15.92 -7.70
C ASN A 6 -0.36 14.90 -8.76
N ILE A 7 -0.24 13.62 -8.39
CA ILE A 7 -0.58 12.49 -9.26
C ILE A 7 -1.56 11.60 -8.51
N ILE A 8 -2.69 11.28 -9.14
CA ILE A 8 -3.68 10.39 -8.56
C ILE A 8 -3.82 9.16 -9.45
N ILE A 9 -3.63 7.97 -8.86
CA ILE A 9 -3.80 6.70 -9.53
C ILE A 9 -4.91 5.93 -8.83
N THR A 10 -5.95 5.55 -9.58
CA THR A 10 -7.05 4.76 -9.05
C THR A 10 -7.18 3.49 -9.87
N ARG A 11 -6.94 2.34 -9.26
CA ARG A 11 -7.03 1.06 -9.95
C ARG A 11 -7.03 -0.10 -8.96
N SER A 12 -7.35 -1.30 -9.46
CA SER A 12 -7.23 -2.52 -8.71
C SER A 12 -5.76 -2.93 -8.55
N LEU A 13 -5.47 -3.79 -7.59
CA LEU A 13 -4.12 -4.29 -7.37
C LEU A 13 -3.75 -5.37 -8.36
N LYS A 14 -2.50 -5.35 -8.79
CA LYS A 14 -1.89 -6.41 -9.58
C LYS A 14 -0.39 -6.42 -9.32
N ASN A 15 0.29 -7.49 -9.70
CA ASN A 15 1.74 -7.55 -9.64
C ASN A 15 2.31 -6.48 -10.57
N ASP A 16 3.00 -5.50 -9.99
CA ASP A 16 3.51 -4.37 -10.75
C ASP A 16 4.62 -3.66 -9.98
N THR A 17 5.36 -2.83 -10.71
CA THR A 17 6.34 -1.92 -10.13
C THR A 17 6.01 -0.52 -10.59
N ILE A 18 5.78 0.38 -9.64
CA ILE A 18 5.45 1.77 -9.90
C ILE A 18 6.62 2.63 -9.48
N LYS A 19 7.09 3.46 -10.40
CA LYS A 19 8.14 4.43 -10.11
C LYS A 19 7.49 5.71 -9.62
N VAL A 20 7.89 6.13 -8.42
CA VAL A 20 7.39 7.38 -7.85
C VAL A 20 8.27 8.51 -8.35
N ALA A 21 7.66 9.44 -9.06
CA ALA A 21 8.39 10.49 -9.77
C ALA A 21 9.01 11.51 -8.81
N LYS A 22 10.15 12.05 -9.22
CA LYS A 22 10.79 13.18 -8.53
C LYS A 22 9.83 14.36 -8.46
N ASN A 23 9.88 15.09 -7.36
CA ASN A 23 9.03 16.27 -7.14
C ASN A 23 7.54 15.96 -7.33
N SER A 24 7.08 14.85 -6.79
CA SER A 24 5.69 14.43 -6.93
C SER A 24 5.07 14.06 -5.59
N GLN A 25 3.77 14.21 -5.53
CA GLN A 25 2.94 13.65 -4.47
C GLN A 25 1.95 12.71 -5.15
N THR A 26 2.17 11.41 -5.02
CA THR A 26 1.36 10.40 -5.67
C THR A 26 0.39 9.79 -4.67
N THR A 27 -0.89 9.75 -5.01
CA THR A 27 -1.91 9.08 -4.24
C THR A 27 -2.40 7.88 -5.04
N PHE A 28 -2.20 6.69 -4.50
CA PHE A 28 -2.64 5.44 -5.11
C PHE A 28 -3.83 4.92 -4.32
N ILE A 29 -4.98 4.78 -5.00
CA ILE A 29 -6.22 4.33 -4.38
C ILE A 29 -6.65 3.02 -5.03
N ALA A 30 -6.78 1.96 -4.23
CA ALA A 30 -7.28 0.67 -4.67
C ALA A 30 -8.58 0.35 -3.95
N MET A 31 -9.59 -0.08 -4.69
CA MET A 31 -10.86 -0.56 -4.13
C MET A 31 -11.02 -2.02 -4.50
N LEU A 32 -11.14 -2.88 -3.50
CA LEU A 32 -11.11 -4.33 -3.67
C LEU A 32 -12.37 -4.93 -3.07
N LYS A 33 -13.24 -5.45 -3.94
CA LYS A 33 -14.51 -6.08 -3.55
C LYS A 33 -14.56 -7.55 -3.90
N LYS A 34 -13.57 -8.05 -4.65
CA LYS A 34 -13.51 -9.43 -5.07
C LYS A 34 -12.14 -9.98 -4.71
N GLY A 35 -12.10 -11.07 -3.98
CA GLY A 35 -10.87 -11.70 -3.57
C GLY A 35 -10.13 -12.40 -4.70
N TRP A 36 -8.93 -12.89 -4.39
CA TRP A 36 -8.08 -13.63 -5.31
C TRP A 36 -7.28 -14.67 -4.54
N ASP A 37 -6.71 -15.63 -5.26
CA ASP A 37 -6.05 -16.78 -4.62
C ASP A 37 -4.54 -16.61 -4.45
N LYS A 38 -3.87 -16.03 -5.44
CA LYS A 38 -2.41 -15.90 -5.41
C LYS A 38 -2.00 -14.55 -4.85
N PRO A 39 -1.01 -14.50 -3.95
CA PRO A 39 -0.58 -13.22 -3.41
C PRO A 39 -0.14 -12.24 -4.49
N ILE A 40 -0.61 -11.00 -4.36
CA ILE A 40 -0.24 -9.90 -5.24
C ILE A 40 0.88 -9.11 -4.56
N LYS A 41 1.90 -8.76 -5.34
CA LYS A 41 3.02 -7.95 -4.87
C LYS A 41 3.12 -6.68 -5.72
N ILE A 42 2.99 -5.53 -5.07
CA ILE A 42 3.13 -4.25 -5.74
C ILE A 42 4.31 -3.49 -5.14
N LYS A 43 5.21 -3.02 -6.00
CA LYS A 43 6.43 -2.31 -5.61
C LYS A 43 6.34 -0.85 -5.97
N PHE A 44 6.89 -0.03 -5.09
CA PHE A 44 7.02 1.41 -5.33
C PHE A 44 8.48 1.78 -5.21
N ASP A 45 9.08 2.23 -6.31
CA ASP A 45 10.49 2.61 -6.34
C ASP A 45 10.62 4.12 -6.33
N PHE A 46 11.33 4.63 -5.32
CA PHE A 46 11.63 6.05 -5.17
C PHE A 46 13.05 6.29 -5.66
N ASN A 47 13.18 6.76 -6.90
CA ASN A 47 14.48 7.04 -7.51
C ASN A 47 14.73 8.53 -7.69
N GLY A 48 13.79 9.38 -7.32
CA GLY A 48 13.92 10.83 -7.39
C GLY A 48 13.57 11.46 -6.05
N GLU A 49 14.32 12.49 -5.66
CA GLU A 49 14.10 13.21 -4.42
C GLU A 49 12.80 14.02 -4.44
N ASN A 50 12.35 14.43 -3.25
CA ASN A 50 11.14 15.24 -3.06
C ASN A 50 9.90 14.52 -3.60
N ALA A 51 9.77 13.23 -3.26
CA ALA A 51 8.69 12.38 -3.68
C ALA A 51 7.92 11.84 -2.48
N THR A 52 6.60 11.88 -2.56
CA THR A 52 5.72 11.38 -1.52
C THR A 52 4.70 10.41 -2.13
N LEU A 53 4.49 9.28 -1.47
CA LEU A 53 3.47 8.32 -1.86
C LEU A 53 2.45 8.17 -0.73
N ASN A 54 1.17 8.27 -1.08
CA ASN A 54 0.07 7.88 -0.21
C ASN A 54 -0.65 6.71 -0.85
N PHE A 55 -0.54 5.53 -0.25
CA PHE A 55 -1.21 4.33 -0.72
C PHE A 55 -2.40 4.05 0.19
N ILE A 56 -3.59 3.92 -0.41
CA ILE A 56 -4.81 3.61 0.32
C ILE A 56 -5.51 2.45 -0.36
N ALA A 57 -5.72 1.36 0.37
CA ALA A 57 -6.50 0.22 -0.11
C ALA A 57 -7.78 0.13 0.70
N PHE A 58 -8.93 0.10 0.01
CA PHE A 58 -10.23 -0.13 0.62
C PHE A 58 -10.72 -1.52 0.22
N ILE A 59 -10.96 -2.37 1.21
CA ILE A 59 -11.33 -3.77 0.99
C ILE A 59 -12.67 -4.04 1.62
N ILE A 60 -13.59 -4.64 0.85
CA ILE A 60 -14.84 -5.17 1.38
C ILE A 60 -14.85 -6.66 1.06
N GLY A 61 -14.76 -7.50 2.09
CA GLY A 61 -14.73 -8.94 1.93
C GLY A 61 -16.00 -9.58 2.43
N THR A 62 -16.51 -10.55 1.67
CA THR A 62 -17.69 -11.35 2.04
C THR A 62 -17.44 -12.81 1.74
N LYS A 63 -18.28 -13.69 2.25
CA LYS A 63 -18.19 -15.14 2.02
C LYS A 63 -16.82 -15.67 2.46
N GLN A 64 -16.14 -16.39 1.60
CA GLN A 64 -14.81 -16.95 1.86
C GLN A 64 -13.73 -16.26 1.04
N GLU A 65 -13.97 -15.03 0.63
CA GLU A 65 -13.01 -14.28 -0.16
C GLU A 65 -11.72 -14.00 0.59
N LYS A 66 -10.61 -14.05 -0.13
CA LYS A 66 -9.28 -13.78 0.42
C LYS A 66 -8.61 -12.67 -0.36
N PHE A 67 -7.86 -11.85 0.35
CA PHE A 67 -7.17 -10.69 -0.23
C PHE A 67 -5.69 -10.70 0.20
N PRO A 68 -4.89 -11.65 -0.32
CA PRO A 68 -3.47 -11.70 0.02
C PRO A 68 -2.67 -10.73 -0.85
N PHE A 69 -1.97 -9.79 -0.23
CA PHE A 69 -1.13 -8.87 -0.99
C PHE A 69 0.01 -8.31 -0.16
N GLU A 70 1.02 -7.83 -0.86
CA GLU A 70 2.20 -7.24 -0.26
C GLU A 70 2.52 -5.93 -0.97
N THR A 71 2.86 -4.90 -0.18
CA THR A 71 3.44 -3.66 -0.72
C THR A 71 4.92 -3.63 -0.37
N ILE A 72 5.74 -3.21 -1.33
CA ILE A 72 7.17 -3.04 -1.15
C ILE A 72 7.52 -1.61 -1.53
N SER A 73 8.16 -0.90 -0.62
CA SER A 73 8.57 0.48 -0.85
C SER A 73 10.10 0.55 -0.80
N ASN A 74 10.72 0.91 -1.92
CA ASN A 74 12.17 1.00 -2.02
C ASN A 74 12.58 2.47 -2.10
N HIS A 75 13.16 2.98 -1.02
CA HIS A 75 13.62 4.35 -0.93
C HIS A 75 15.09 4.39 -1.29
N ASN A 76 15.38 4.64 -2.57
CA ASN A 76 16.72 4.58 -3.13
C ASN A 76 17.47 5.91 -3.03
N VAL A 77 16.75 6.98 -2.73
CA VAL A 77 17.30 8.34 -2.61
C VAL A 77 16.71 9.02 -1.38
N PRO A 78 17.36 10.06 -0.85
CA PRO A 78 16.84 10.78 0.33
C PRO A 78 15.63 11.65 -0.03
N LYS A 79 15.02 12.23 0.99
CA LYS A 79 13.87 13.15 0.88
C LYS A 79 12.66 12.49 0.20
N THR A 80 12.36 11.26 0.61
CA THR A 80 11.20 10.54 0.16
C THR A 80 10.31 10.17 1.34
N ASN A 81 9.00 10.15 1.11
CA ASN A 81 8.02 9.81 2.14
C ASN A 81 7.02 8.81 1.58
N ALA A 82 6.64 7.85 2.40
CA ALA A 82 5.61 6.88 2.02
C ALA A 82 4.67 6.64 3.18
N HIS A 83 3.38 6.63 2.88
CA HIS A 83 2.34 6.33 3.85
C HIS A 83 1.43 5.27 3.25
N PHE A 84 1.33 4.12 3.93
CA PHE A 84 0.51 2.99 3.49
C PHE A 84 -0.64 2.80 4.46
N SER A 85 -1.85 2.80 3.93
CA SER A 85 -3.05 2.61 4.73
C SER A 85 -3.94 1.54 4.09
N VAL A 86 -4.33 0.53 4.87
CA VAL A 86 -5.24 -0.52 4.42
C VAL A 86 -6.46 -0.47 5.32
N ARG A 87 -7.63 -0.25 4.73
CA ARG A 87 -8.90 -0.19 5.45
C ARG A 87 -9.81 -1.28 4.91
N ALA A 88 -10.23 -2.18 5.79
CA ALA A 88 -10.98 -3.35 5.38
C ALA A 88 -12.22 -3.54 6.24
N ALA A 89 -13.36 -3.78 5.59
CA ALA A 89 -14.58 -4.24 6.23
C ALA A 89 -14.76 -5.71 5.87
N MET A 90 -14.65 -6.60 6.85
CA MET A 90 -14.63 -8.03 6.62
C MET A 90 -15.87 -8.69 7.19
N PHE A 91 -16.60 -9.40 6.35
CA PHE A 91 -17.82 -10.13 6.69
C PHE A 91 -17.60 -11.62 6.52
N ASP A 92 -18.44 -12.42 7.15
CA ASP A 92 -18.48 -13.87 7.01
C ASP A 92 -17.12 -14.52 7.31
N GLN A 93 -16.60 -15.31 6.41
CA GLN A 93 -15.30 -15.99 6.54
C GLN A 93 -14.23 -15.35 5.67
N SER A 94 -14.43 -14.10 5.28
CA SER A 94 -13.47 -13.40 4.45
C SER A 94 -12.18 -13.09 5.22
N GLU A 95 -11.08 -12.94 4.50
CA GLU A 95 -9.76 -12.80 5.09
C GLU A 95 -8.91 -11.81 4.29
N VAL A 96 -8.26 -10.89 4.99
CA VAL A 96 -7.24 -10.03 4.39
C VAL A 96 -5.89 -10.39 4.99
N ASP A 97 -4.90 -10.59 4.12
CA ASP A 97 -3.54 -10.94 4.52
C ASP A 97 -2.60 -9.92 3.87
N TYR A 98 -2.17 -8.96 4.66
CA TYR A 98 -1.37 -7.85 4.17
C TYR A 98 0.02 -7.85 4.79
N LYS A 99 1.04 -7.71 3.93
CA LYS A 99 2.43 -7.58 4.34
C LYS A 99 3.03 -6.32 3.74
N GLY A 100 3.64 -5.49 4.58
CA GLY A 100 4.31 -4.28 4.12
C GLY A 100 5.81 -4.39 4.37
N ASN A 101 6.61 -4.10 3.35
CA ASN A 101 8.06 -4.06 3.42
C ASN A 101 8.56 -2.69 2.99
N ILE A 102 9.40 -2.10 3.82
CA ILE A 102 10.00 -0.79 3.53
C ILE A 102 11.51 -0.98 3.56
N THR A 103 12.16 -0.67 2.44
CA THR A 103 13.61 -0.75 2.32
C THR A 103 14.16 0.66 2.11
N ILE A 104 15.05 1.07 3.00
CA ILE A 104 15.70 2.37 2.93
C ILE A 104 17.19 2.14 2.73
N LYS A 105 17.75 2.73 1.68
CA LYS A 105 19.17 2.56 1.40
C LYS A 105 20.02 3.28 2.44
N PRO A 106 21.27 2.85 2.65
CA PRO A 106 22.15 3.52 3.61
C PRO A 106 22.26 5.02 3.33
N LYS A 107 22.33 5.81 4.40
CA LYS A 107 22.37 7.28 4.43
C LYS A 107 21.08 7.92 3.90
N PRO A 108 19.92 7.51 4.38
CA PRO A 108 18.64 8.09 3.96
C PRO A 108 18.36 9.36 4.76
N ASN A 109 18.86 10.50 4.32
CA ASN A 109 18.52 11.74 4.96
C ASN A 109 17.10 12.15 4.63
N LEU A 110 16.31 12.48 5.66
CA LEU A 110 14.93 12.96 5.50
C LEU A 110 14.02 12.01 4.72
N THR A 111 14.16 10.72 5.00
CA THR A 111 13.23 9.71 4.47
C THR A 111 12.31 9.23 5.57
N ASN A 112 11.01 9.29 5.32
CA ASN A 112 10.00 8.81 6.25
C ASN A 112 9.10 7.79 5.56
N ALA A 113 8.84 6.69 6.26
CA ALA A 113 7.92 5.69 5.76
C ALA A 113 7.02 5.23 6.91
N TYR A 114 5.74 5.10 6.62
CA TYR A 114 4.74 4.80 7.63
C TYR A 114 3.72 3.81 7.09
N LEU A 115 3.42 2.80 7.91
CA LEU A 115 2.46 1.75 7.58
C LEU A 115 1.32 1.77 8.59
N ALA A 116 0.07 1.80 8.10
CA ALA A 116 -1.11 1.73 8.94
C ALA A 116 -2.10 0.73 8.37
N HIS A 117 -2.72 -0.06 9.24
CA HIS A 117 -3.75 -1.02 8.85
C HIS A 117 -4.94 -0.87 9.79
N HIS A 118 -6.10 -0.57 9.23
CA HIS A 118 -7.35 -0.47 9.97
C HIS A 118 -8.34 -1.47 9.40
N THR A 119 -8.82 -2.39 10.24
CA THR A 119 -9.76 -3.42 9.81
C THR A 119 -11.01 -3.39 10.68
N LEU A 120 -12.18 -3.38 10.06
CA LEU A 120 -13.45 -3.57 10.73
C LEU A 120 -13.94 -4.99 10.44
N MET A 121 -14.00 -5.82 11.48
CA MET A 121 -14.44 -7.20 11.35
C MET A 121 -15.89 -7.30 11.81
N LEU A 122 -16.80 -7.62 10.88
CA LEU A 122 -18.24 -7.64 11.11
C LEU A 122 -18.80 -9.07 11.25
N SER A 123 -17.91 -10.07 11.29
CA SER A 123 -18.25 -11.46 11.47
C SER A 123 -17.19 -12.16 12.31
N LYS A 124 -17.62 -13.15 13.12
CA LYS A 124 -16.71 -13.91 13.99
C LYS A 124 -15.60 -14.64 13.23
N ASN A 125 -15.88 -15.04 11.99
CA ASN A 125 -14.97 -15.86 11.22
C ASN A 125 -14.08 -15.06 10.26
N ALA A 126 -14.26 -13.74 10.22
CA ALA A 126 -13.41 -12.90 9.39
C ALA A 126 -12.02 -12.76 10.01
N LYS A 127 -10.99 -12.67 9.19
CA LYS A 127 -9.60 -12.62 9.65
C LYS A 127 -8.81 -11.52 8.96
N THR A 128 -7.84 -10.99 9.68
CA THR A 128 -6.90 -10.03 9.13
C THR A 128 -5.50 -10.37 9.62
N HIS A 129 -4.52 -10.23 8.71
CA HIS A 129 -3.10 -10.41 9.01
C HIS A 129 -2.32 -9.23 8.45
N THR A 130 -1.47 -8.64 9.28
CA THR A 130 -0.61 -7.54 8.85
C THR A 130 0.80 -7.79 9.38
N ILE A 131 1.78 -7.75 8.49
CA ILE A 131 3.20 -7.89 8.84
C ILE A 131 3.90 -6.64 8.29
N PRO A 132 4.40 -5.77 9.17
CA PRO A 132 5.14 -4.58 8.75
C PRO A 132 6.56 -4.89 8.26
#